data_aba9fc4691f7e8c4ca28a37ee9e4648d
#
_entry.id   aba9fc4691f7e8c4ca28a37ee9e4648d
#
_cell.length_a   1.000
_cell.length_b   1.000
_cell.length_c   1.000
_cell.angle_alpha   90.00
_cell.angle_beta   90.00
_cell.angle_gamma   90.00
#
_symmetry.space_group_name_H-M   'P 1'
#
loop_
_entity.id
_entity.type
_entity.pdbx_description
1 polymer ?
#
loop_
_entity_poly.entity_id
_entity_poly.type
_entity_poly.pdbx_seq_one_letter_code
_entity_poly.pdbx_strand_id
1 'polypeptide(L)'
;MRTFTLIWFGQLVSTIGSYITDFALTLWAWEMTGSATALALVGFFSQLARMPITLVAGLIVDRFNRQRLMMLGDGVAALATVGIALLYLADSLHIWHLYAAATLNGGFGQVQSLAYQTSISTLVPPSQLTRANSMNSAVHYGAAIFGPALAGVLYPLVGLLGIAGIDLVTFGAAIATLLLCHIPQPPPRAEADLETRFAKLTFGFREVWRQPSLRSLLLITTVFWFFHDFGGAVYNPMILARSGGSAAALASAAAAAGIGGVTGAIFLSIWGGPKRRFKVMLAGFIGAGLSKTVFGLGRSPAIWMPAQFCSSLNFPLLGSAETALWMQAIAPEKQGRVFAANSLVLQGMSVISALVAGPLADRLLEPAAVTDGWSSTGLGVIFGTESGAGMAFLYVGCALAMMGVGIGGLFRSKPQQI
;
A
#
# COMPACT_ATOMS: atom_id res chain seq x y z
N MET A 1 -1.39 -16.36 -24.26
CA MET A 1 -0.75 -16.80 -22.98
C MET A 1 0.77 -16.72 -22.98
N ARG A 2 1.51 -17.23 -23.98
CA ARG A 2 3.00 -17.19 -23.96
C ARG A 2 3.55 -15.76 -23.78
N THR A 3 3.09 -14.81 -24.59
CA THR A 3 3.47 -13.39 -24.49
C THR A 3 3.14 -12.80 -23.12
N PHE A 4 1.92 -13.08 -22.62
CA PHE A 4 1.52 -12.63 -21.27
C PHE A 4 2.44 -13.22 -20.20
N THR A 5 2.73 -14.53 -20.24
CA THR A 5 3.59 -15.18 -19.22
C THR A 5 5.01 -14.62 -19.25
N LEU A 6 5.56 -14.28 -20.42
CA LEU A 6 6.90 -13.68 -20.52
C LEU A 6 6.94 -12.27 -19.91
N ILE A 7 5.95 -11.42 -20.24
CA ILE A 7 5.83 -10.08 -19.65
C ILE A 7 5.57 -10.20 -18.15
N TRP A 8 4.69 -11.10 -17.74
CA TRP A 8 4.38 -11.34 -16.33
C TRP A 8 5.63 -11.74 -15.52
N PHE A 9 6.48 -12.60 -16.08
CA PHE A 9 7.74 -12.98 -15.42
C PHE A 9 8.70 -11.81 -15.28
N GLY A 10 8.86 -10.99 -16.33
CA GLY A 10 9.66 -9.76 -16.26
C GLY A 10 9.14 -8.80 -15.19
N GLN A 11 7.82 -8.58 -15.15
CA GLN A 11 7.20 -7.71 -14.15
C GLN A 11 7.27 -8.29 -12.73
N LEU A 12 7.20 -9.62 -12.57
CA LEU A 12 7.40 -10.28 -11.27
C LEU A 12 8.81 -10.00 -10.72
N VAL A 13 9.83 -10.24 -11.53
CA VAL A 13 11.23 -10.04 -11.14
C VAL A 13 11.49 -8.57 -10.81
N SER A 14 11.02 -7.64 -11.65
CA SER A 14 11.15 -6.21 -11.42
C SER A 14 10.40 -5.75 -10.16
N THR A 15 9.18 -6.23 -9.94
CA THR A 15 8.43 -5.89 -8.74
C THR A 15 9.14 -6.36 -7.46
N ILE A 16 9.70 -7.56 -7.45
CA ILE A 16 10.50 -8.05 -6.31
C ILE A 16 11.72 -7.14 -6.10
N GLY A 17 12.45 -6.77 -7.17
CA GLY A 17 13.58 -5.85 -7.11
C GLY A 17 13.18 -4.51 -6.46
N SER A 18 12.09 -3.91 -6.93
CA SER A 18 11.59 -2.65 -6.38
C SER A 18 11.19 -2.74 -4.90
N TYR A 19 10.55 -3.84 -4.47
CA TYR A 19 10.26 -4.06 -3.04
C TYR A 19 11.53 -4.23 -2.19
N ILE A 20 12.59 -4.86 -2.74
CA ILE A 20 13.89 -4.95 -2.07
C ILE A 20 14.49 -3.54 -1.92
N THR A 21 14.45 -2.72 -2.97
CA THR A 21 14.97 -1.36 -2.99
C THR A 21 14.19 -0.44 -2.04
N ASP A 22 12.85 -0.48 -2.06
CA ASP A 22 12.01 0.31 -1.17
C ASP A 22 12.30 -0.02 0.31
N PHE A 23 12.52 -1.29 0.62
CA PHE A 23 12.89 -1.72 1.97
C PHE A 23 14.29 -1.21 2.35
N ALA A 24 15.27 -1.33 1.47
CA ALA A 24 16.63 -0.84 1.70
C ALA A 24 16.68 0.68 1.87
N LEU A 25 15.93 1.43 1.06
CA LEU A 25 15.80 2.88 1.20
C LEU A 25 15.11 3.27 2.52
N THR A 26 14.16 2.47 3.00
CA THR A 26 13.55 2.66 4.32
C THR A 26 14.58 2.50 5.43
N LEU A 27 15.45 1.48 5.37
CA LEU A 27 16.53 1.27 6.34
C LEU A 27 17.53 2.41 6.29
N TRP A 28 18.01 2.75 5.10
CA TRP A 28 18.97 3.85 4.91
C TRP A 28 18.39 5.20 5.41
N ALA A 29 17.14 5.50 5.09
CA ALA A 29 16.48 6.72 5.54
C ALA A 29 16.36 6.77 7.08
N TRP A 30 16.12 5.63 7.71
CA TRP A 30 16.11 5.52 9.17
C TRP A 30 17.50 5.71 9.77
N GLU A 31 18.52 5.05 9.22
CA GLU A 31 19.92 5.17 9.67
C GLU A 31 20.41 6.62 9.59
N MET A 32 20.02 7.35 8.53
CA MET A 32 20.41 8.74 8.32
C MET A 32 19.66 9.74 9.20
N THR A 33 18.39 9.49 9.53
CA THR A 33 17.52 10.52 10.10
C THR A 33 16.98 10.17 11.48
N GLY A 34 16.81 8.89 11.80
CA GLY A 34 16.13 8.43 13.02
C GLY A 34 14.69 8.98 13.15
N SER A 35 14.08 9.43 12.05
CA SER A 35 12.85 10.22 12.04
C SER A 35 11.69 9.48 11.38
N ALA A 36 10.59 9.36 12.12
CA ALA A 36 9.34 8.85 11.56
C ALA A 36 8.76 9.80 10.49
N THR A 37 8.95 11.11 10.66
CA THR A 37 8.56 12.13 9.67
C THR A 37 9.25 11.90 8.33
N ALA A 38 10.56 11.63 8.34
CA ALA A 38 11.32 11.40 7.12
C ALA A 38 10.77 10.20 6.32
N LEU A 39 10.48 9.10 7.00
CA LEU A 39 9.91 7.90 6.37
C LEU A 39 8.47 8.13 5.89
N ALA A 40 7.64 8.79 6.69
CA ALA A 40 6.25 9.10 6.34
C ALA A 40 6.17 10.02 5.11
N LEU A 41 7.09 10.99 4.98
CA LEU A 41 7.14 11.90 3.84
C LEU A 41 7.52 11.20 2.52
N VAL A 42 8.28 10.10 2.53
CA VAL A 42 8.50 9.28 1.31
C VAL A 42 7.14 8.77 0.80
N GLY A 43 6.33 8.20 1.68
CA GLY A 43 4.97 7.75 1.34
C GLY A 43 4.06 8.91 0.90
N PHE A 44 4.13 10.05 1.60
CA PHE A 44 3.38 11.26 1.25
C PHE A 44 3.65 11.73 -0.18
N PHE A 45 4.92 11.89 -0.56
CA PHE A 45 5.29 12.38 -1.89
C PHE A 45 4.93 11.40 -3.00
N SER A 46 5.05 10.10 -2.74
CA SER A 46 4.59 9.06 -3.67
C SER A 46 3.07 9.12 -3.90
N GLN A 47 2.28 9.20 -2.84
CA GLN A 47 0.82 9.27 -2.92
C GLN A 47 0.31 10.60 -3.47
N LEU A 48 0.98 11.72 -3.12
CA LEU A 48 0.65 13.04 -3.62
C LEU A 48 0.77 13.10 -5.15
N ALA A 49 1.81 12.50 -5.72
CA ALA A 49 1.99 12.40 -7.18
C ALA A 49 1.00 11.43 -7.83
N ARG A 50 0.72 10.30 -7.18
CA ARG A 50 -0.20 9.26 -7.67
C ARG A 50 -1.63 9.78 -7.82
N MET A 51 -2.11 10.58 -6.86
CA MET A 51 -3.50 11.03 -6.79
C MET A 51 -3.96 11.80 -8.06
N PRO A 52 -3.30 12.89 -8.51
CA PRO A 52 -3.69 13.60 -9.73
C PRO A 52 -3.49 12.74 -10.98
N ILE A 53 -2.44 11.92 -11.01
CA ILE A 53 -2.20 11.03 -12.15
C ILE A 53 -3.30 9.98 -12.27
N THR A 54 -3.86 9.46 -11.18
CA THR A 54 -4.99 8.52 -11.22
C THR A 54 -6.18 9.09 -12.00
N LEU A 55 -6.42 10.40 -11.96
CA LEU A 55 -7.50 11.06 -12.68
C LEU A 55 -7.29 11.04 -14.21
N VAL A 56 -6.05 11.16 -14.64
CA VAL A 56 -5.69 11.29 -16.07
C VAL A 56 -5.04 10.03 -16.65
N ALA A 57 -4.62 9.08 -15.81
CA ALA A 57 -3.91 7.87 -16.25
C ALA A 57 -4.68 7.09 -17.32
N GLY A 58 -6.00 6.98 -17.19
CA GLY A 58 -6.82 6.32 -18.20
C GLY A 58 -6.78 7.03 -19.57
N LEU A 59 -6.74 8.39 -19.60
CA LEU A 59 -6.59 9.15 -20.88
C LEU A 59 -5.23 8.85 -21.50
N ILE A 60 -4.19 8.85 -20.68
CA ILE A 60 -2.81 8.58 -21.13
C ILE A 60 -2.74 7.16 -21.70
N VAL A 61 -3.28 6.16 -21.01
CA VAL A 61 -3.24 4.74 -21.43
C VAL A 61 -4.13 4.47 -22.66
N ASP A 62 -5.24 5.21 -22.83
CA ASP A 62 -6.10 5.10 -24.00
C ASP A 62 -5.49 5.78 -25.25
N ARG A 63 -4.66 6.83 -25.07
CA ARG A 63 -4.07 7.61 -26.16
C ARG A 63 -2.69 7.12 -26.61
N PHE A 64 -1.88 6.62 -25.69
CA PHE A 64 -0.50 6.23 -25.96
C PHE A 64 -0.33 4.71 -26.01
N ASN A 65 0.74 4.27 -26.66
CA ASN A 65 1.11 2.85 -26.72
C ASN A 65 1.42 2.32 -25.34
N ARG A 66 0.64 1.32 -24.89
CA ARG A 66 0.74 0.72 -23.55
C ARG A 66 2.12 0.14 -23.25
N GLN A 67 2.74 -0.51 -24.23
CA GLN A 67 4.09 -1.06 -24.10
C GLN A 67 5.12 0.04 -23.85
N ARG A 68 5.02 1.17 -24.56
CA ARG A 68 5.90 2.33 -24.35
C ARG A 68 5.68 2.97 -22.98
N LEU A 69 4.44 3.05 -22.52
CA LEU A 69 4.13 3.57 -21.18
C LEU A 69 4.69 2.67 -20.09
N MET A 70 4.65 1.34 -20.25
CA MET A 70 5.28 0.42 -19.31
C MET A 70 6.80 0.59 -19.29
N MET A 71 7.45 0.63 -20.48
CA MET A 71 8.89 0.86 -20.56
C MET A 71 9.31 2.24 -20.00
N LEU A 72 8.47 3.26 -20.18
CA LEU A 72 8.72 4.60 -19.62
C LEU A 72 8.68 4.55 -18.08
N GLY A 73 7.70 3.86 -17.50
CA GLY A 73 7.60 3.69 -16.05
C GLY A 73 8.82 2.96 -15.47
N ASP A 74 9.17 1.79 -16.04
CA ASP A 74 10.36 1.02 -15.65
C ASP A 74 11.64 1.83 -15.86
N GLY A 75 11.75 2.60 -16.96
CA GLY A 75 12.89 3.45 -17.27
C GLY A 75 13.06 4.61 -16.28
N VAL A 76 11.97 5.29 -15.89
CA VAL A 76 12.00 6.36 -14.89
C VAL A 76 12.41 5.81 -13.52
N ALA A 77 11.88 4.64 -13.13
CA ALA A 77 12.26 3.99 -11.88
C ALA A 77 13.74 3.59 -11.89
N ALA A 78 14.23 3.01 -12.99
CA ALA A 78 15.64 2.68 -13.15
C ALA A 78 16.54 3.92 -13.08
N LEU A 79 16.17 5.03 -13.73
CA LEU A 79 16.91 6.30 -13.64
C LEU A 79 16.91 6.89 -12.23
N ALA A 80 15.81 6.77 -11.49
CA ALA A 80 15.76 7.18 -10.09
C ALA A 80 16.72 6.33 -9.23
N THR A 81 16.75 4.99 -9.44
CA THR A 81 17.69 4.09 -8.75
C THR A 81 19.15 4.42 -9.11
N VAL A 82 19.46 4.70 -10.38
CA VAL A 82 20.80 5.17 -10.81
C VAL A 82 21.16 6.48 -10.12
N GLY A 83 20.24 7.45 -10.12
CA GLY A 83 20.46 8.74 -9.46
C GLY A 83 20.76 8.60 -7.96
N ILE A 84 19.99 7.77 -7.26
CA ILE A 84 20.22 7.47 -5.83
C ILE A 84 21.59 6.80 -5.64
N ALA A 85 21.94 5.82 -6.47
CA ALA A 85 23.22 5.13 -6.37
C ALA A 85 24.42 6.06 -6.61
N LEU A 86 24.35 6.95 -7.62
CA LEU A 86 25.39 7.92 -7.90
C LEU A 86 25.55 8.95 -6.78
N LEU A 87 24.43 9.46 -6.24
CA LEU A 87 24.47 10.39 -5.12
C LEU A 87 25.01 9.73 -3.84
N TYR A 88 24.69 8.46 -3.63
CA TYR A 88 25.24 7.68 -2.52
C TYR A 88 26.76 7.50 -2.65
N LEU A 89 27.25 7.14 -3.87
CA LEU A 89 28.68 7.03 -4.15
C LEU A 89 29.44 8.35 -3.99
N ALA A 90 28.78 9.47 -4.23
CA ALA A 90 29.34 10.81 -4.07
C ALA A 90 29.21 11.35 -2.64
N ASP A 91 28.79 10.57 -1.66
CA ASP A 91 28.49 10.96 -0.29
C ASP A 91 27.57 12.21 -0.19
N SER A 92 26.71 12.39 -1.20
CA SER A 92 25.81 13.54 -1.32
C SER A 92 24.33 13.17 -1.32
N LEU A 93 24.02 11.90 -0.99
CA LEU A 93 22.63 11.45 -0.87
C LEU A 93 21.99 12.05 0.39
N HIS A 94 20.86 12.74 0.19
CA HIS A 94 20.07 13.34 1.24
C HIS A 94 18.64 12.83 1.18
N ILE A 95 17.90 12.91 2.28
CA ILE A 95 16.51 12.41 2.37
C ILE A 95 15.57 13.01 1.31
N TRP A 96 15.75 14.29 0.94
CA TRP A 96 14.90 14.92 -0.08
C TRP A 96 15.04 14.33 -1.49
N HIS A 97 16.17 13.67 -1.80
CA HIS A 97 16.32 12.93 -3.07
C HIS A 97 15.37 11.72 -3.11
N LEU A 98 15.13 11.10 -1.95
CA LEU A 98 14.15 10.02 -1.85
C LEU A 98 12.72 10.55 -2.07
N TYR A 99 12.41 11.75 -1.59
CA TYR A 99 11.11 12.39 -1.86
C TYR A 99 10.90 12.66 -3.34
N ALA A 100 11.95 13.16 -4.03
CA ALA A 100 11.91 13.37 -5.48
C ALA A 100 11.72 12.03 -6.23
N ALA A 101 12.49 11.01 -5.89
CA ALA A 101 12.36 9.68 -6.46
C ALA A 101 10.98 9.06 -6.22
N ALA A 102 10.45 9.17 -4.99
CA ALA A 102 9.12 8.70 -4.63
C ALA A 102 8.01 9.42 -5.43
N THR A 103 8.16 10.73 -5.67
CA THR A 103 7.25 11.53 -6.51
C THR A 103 7.24 10.99 -7.95
N LEU A 104 8.41 10.79 -8.54
CA LEU A 104 8.53 10.26 -9.90
C LEU A 104 7.95 8.85 -10.00
N ASN A 105 8.34 7.96 -9.09
CA ASN A 105 7.86 6.58 -9.06
C ASN A 105 6.35 6.50 -8.79
N GLY A 106 5.80 7.34 -7.92
CA GLY A 106 4.36 7.43 -7.67
C GLY A 106 3.56 7.80 -8.91
N GLY A 107 4.01 8.83 -9.63
CA GLY A 107 3.34 9.32 -10.84
C GLY A 107 3.45 8.37 -12.03
N PHE A 108 4.67 8.04 -12.43
CA PHE A 108 4.93 7.17 -13.59
C PHE A 108 4.52 5.71 -13.31
N GLY A 109 4.72 5.22 -12.09
CA GLY A 109 4.27 3.89 -11.68
C GLY A 109 2.76 3.71 -11.73
N GLN A 110 1.97 4.77 -11.47
CA GLN A 110 0.52 4.71 -11.62
C GLN A 110 0.10 4.52 -13.09
N VAL A 111 0.74 5.22 -14.03
CA VAL A 111 0.48 5.06 -15.47
C VAL A 111 0.92 3.66 -15.93
N GLN A 112 2.11 3.21 -15.54
CA GLN A 112 2.64 1.88 -15.84
C GLN A 112 1.70 0.76 -15.35
N SER A 113 1.28 0.83 -14.09
CA SER A 113 0.38 -0.16 -13.48
C SER A 113 -0.94 -0.26 -14.25
N LEU A 114 -1.54 0.87 -14.61
CA LEU A 114 -2.77 0.89 -15.39
C LEU A 114 -2.56 0.38 -16.83
N ALA A 115 -1.43 0.74 -17.47
CA ALA A 115 -1.08 0.24 -18.80
C ALA A 115 -0.90 -1.28 -18.79
N TYR A 116 -0.23 -1.83 -17.78
CA TYR A 116 -0.08 -3.27 -17.61
C TYR A 116 -1.42 -3.97 -17.39
N GLN A 117 -2.23 -3.51 -16.43
CA GLN A 117 -3.54 -4.08 -16.11
C GLN A 117 -4.48 -4.12 -17.33
N THR A 118 -4.52 -3.01 -18.08
CA THR A 118 -5.36 -2.94 -19.30
C THR A 118 -4.82 -3.77 -20.46
N SER A 119 -3.52 -4.06 -20.49
CA SER A 119 -2.89 -4.94 -21.49
C SER A 119 -3.25 -6.42 -21.29
N ILE A 120 -3.58 -6.84 -20.06
CA ILE A 120 -3.96 -8.24 -19.78
C ILE A 120 -5.13 -8.66 -20.65
N SER A 121 -6.15 -7.83 -20.80
CA SER A 121 -7.34 -8.13 -21.60
C SER A 121 -7.07 -8.26 -23.12
N THR A 122 -5.97 -7.68 -23.61
CA THR A 122 -5.56 -7.79 -25.03
C THR A 122 -4.57 -8.94 -25.29
N LEU A 123 -3.88 -9.40 -24.24
CA LEU A 123 -2.87 -10.46 -24.32
C LEU A 123 -3.44 -11.85 -24.05
N VAL A 124 -4.60 -11.94 -23.40
CA VAL A 124 -5.15 -13.20 -22.88
C VAL A 124 -6.57 -13.40 -23.38
N PRO A 125 -6.93 -14.63 -23.89
CA PRO A 125 -8.30 -14.95 -24.25
C PRO A 125 -9.28 -14.79 -23.07
N PRO A 126 -10.55 -14.42 -23.33
CA PRO A 126 -11.54 -14.20 -22.26
C PRO A 126 -11.68 -15.36 -21.27
N SER A 127 -11.54 -16.61 -21.75
CA SER A 127 -11.61 -17.83 -20.93
C SER A 127 -10.46 -17.96 -19.92
N GLN A 128 -9.37 -17.21 -20.07
CA GLN A 128 -8.18 -17.30 -19.22
C GLN A 128 -7.92 -16.01 -18.42
N LEU A 129 -8.80 -15.00 -18.50
CA LEU A 129 -8.66 -13.73 -17.80
C LEU A 129 -8.59 -13.89 -16.27
N THR A 130 -9.41 -14.78 -15.71
CA THR A 130 -9.37 -15.08 -14.26
C THR A 130 -8.00 -15.59 -13.84
N ARG A 131 -7.41 -16.51 -14.62
CA ARG A 131 -6.08 -17.06 -14.37
C ARG A 131 -5.00 -15.96 -14.46
N ALA A 132 -5.05 -15.11 -15.48
CA ALA A 132 -4.10 -14.02 -15.66
C ALA A 132 -4.18 -13.00 -14.52
N ASN A 133 -5.40 -12.65 -14.08
CA ASN A 133 -5.59 -11.75 -12.94
C ASN A 133 -5.09 -12.36 -11.62
N SER A 134 -5.31 -13.66 -11.41
CA SER A 134 -4.76 -14.36 -10.24
C SER A 134 -3.22 -14.37 -10.25
N MET A 135 -2.61 -14.59 -11.41
CA MET A 135 -1.16 -14.51 -11.58
C MET A 135 -0.65 -13.09 -11.29
N ASN A 136 -1.36 -12.04 -11.73
CA ASN A 136 -1.00 -10.65 -11.43
C ASN A 136 -1.10 -10.34 -9.93
N SER A 137 -2.15 -10.80 -9.25
CA SER A 137 -2.27 -10.66 -7.80
C SER A 137 -1.13 -11.39 -7.07
N ALA A 138 -0.72 -12.56 -7.54
CA ALA A 138 0.40 -13.31 -6.98
C ALA A 138 1.74 -12.55 -7.07
N VAL A 139 1.94 -11.69 -8.09
CA VAL A 139 3.12 -10.82 -8.18
C VAL A 139 3.20 -9.90 -6.96
N HIS A 140 2.11 -9.16 -6.68
CA HIS A 140 2.09 -8.19 -5.59
C HIS A 140 2.23 -8.86 -4.21
N TYR A 141 1.49 -9.93 -3.96
CA TYR A 141 1.59 -10.67 -2.69
C TYR A 141 2.97 -11.33 -2.54
N GLY A 142 3.49 -11.93 -3.60
CA GLY A 142 4.82 -12.54 -3.60
C GLY A 142 5.91 -11.50 -3.34
N ALA A 143 5.89 -10.37 -4.05
CA ALA A 143 6.85 -9.30 -3.86
C ALA A 143 6.79 -8.70 -2.44
N ALA A 144 5.60 -8.53 -1.87
CA ALA A 144 5.42 -8.05 -0.51
C ALA A 144 5.98 -9.00 0.57
N ILE A 145 6.10 -10.30 0.27
CA ILE A 145 6.71 -11.30 1.16
C ILE A 145 8.22 -11.38 0.89
N PHE A 146 8.58 -11.67 -0.36
CA PHE A 146 9.97 -11.97 -0.75
C PHE A 146 10.84 -10.72 -0.78
N GLY A 147 10.31 -9.54 -1.14
CA GLY A 147 11.07 -8.30 -1.20
C GLY A 147 11.70 -7.95 0.16
N PRO A 148 10.91 -7.72 1.22
CA PRO A 148 11.45 -7.42 2.54
C PRO A 148 12.30 -8.55 3.13
N ALA A 149 11.92 -9.83 2.91
CA ALA A 149 12.69 -10.97 3.40
C ALA A 149 14.08 -11.02 2.75
N LEU A 150 14.17 -10.86 1.43
CA LEU A 150 15.44 -10.80 0.70
C LEU A 150 16.23 -9.55 1.08
N ALA A 151 15.59 -8.40 1.17
CA ALA A 151 16.26 -7.15 1.55
C ALA A 151 16.84 -7.22 2.95
N GLY A 152 16.13 -7.80 3.92
CA GLY A 152 16.63 -7.98 5.29
C GLY A 152 17.90 -8.83 5.38
N VAL A 153 18.09 -9.76 4.43
CA VAL A 153 19.30 -10.58 4.32
C VAL A 153 20.38 -9.88 3.48
N LEU A 154 19.99 -9.31 2.35
CA LEU A 154 20.92 -8.74 1.37
C LEU A 154 21.49 -7.38 1.81
N TYR A 155 20.69 -6.51 2.43
CA TYR A 155 21.11 -5.16 2.79
C TYR A 155 22.36 -5.16 3.71
N PRO A 156 22.44 -5.97 4.77
CA PRO A 156 23.66 -6.06 5.58
C PRO A 156 24.87 -6.62 4.84
N LEU A 157 24.67 -7.41 3.76
CA LEU A 157 25.74 -8.07 3.01
C LEU A 157 26.31 -7.20 1.88
N VAL A 158 25.44 -6.57 1.09
CA VAL A 158 25.80 -5.86 -0.13
C VAL A 158 25.56 -4.35 -0.07
N GLY A 159 24.93 -3.86 1.01
CA GLY A 159 24.62 -2.46 1.21
C GLY A 159 23.62 -1.90 0.18
N LEU A 160 23.40 -0.58 0.23
CA LEU A 160 22.46 0.11 -0.67
C LEU A 160 22.90 -0.01 -2.14
N LEU A 161 24.20 0.06 -2.44
CA LEU A 161 24.70 -0.03 -3.81
C LEU A 161 24.47 -1.40 -4.43
N GLY A 162 24.70 -2.47 -3.67
CA GLY A 162 24.45 -3.83 -4.15
C GLY A 162 22.98 -4.04 -4.46
N ILE A 163 22.07 -3.52 -3.61
CA ILE A 163 20.63 -3.57 -3.84
C ILE A 163 20.22 -2.74 -5.06
N ALA A 164 20.78 -1.53 -5.23
CA ALA A 164 20.52 -0.73 -6.42
C ALA A 164 20.99 -1.46 -7.70
N GLY A 165 22.12 -2.17 -7.65
CA GLY A 165 22.59 -3.02 -8.75
C GLY A 165 21.62 -4.16 -9.08
N ILE A 166 21.09 -4.85 -8.07
CA ILE A 166 20.08 -5.91 -8.24
C ILE A 166 18.82 -5.31 -8.90
N ASP A 167 18.33 -4.18 -8.43
CA ASP A 167 17.13 -3.52 -8.95
C ASP A 167 17.30 -3.13 -10.42
N LEU A 168 18.46 -2.55 -10.78
CA LEU A 168 18.78 -2.21 -12.17
C LEU A 168 18.78 -3.43 -13.10
N VAL A 169 19.31 -4.57 -12.64
CA VAL A 169 19.26 -5.83 -13.39
C VAL A 169 17.81 -6.30 -13.56
N THR A 170 16.99 -6.19 -12.53
CA THR A 170 15.58 -6.59 -12.61
C THR A 170 14.76 -5.66 -13.52
N PHE A 171 15.01 -4.35 -13.52
CA PHE A 171 14.42 -3.43 -14.50
C PHE A 171 14.89 -3.75 -15.93
N GLY A 172 16.17 -4.06 -16.12
CA GLY A 172 16.70 -4.51 -17.40
C GLY A 172 15.97 -5.74 -17.92
N ALA A 173 15.71 -6.72 -17.06
CA ALA A 173 14.94 -7.92 -17.41
C ALA A 173 13.49 -7.58 -17.80
N ALA A 174 12.80 -6.69 -17.04
CA ALA A 174 11.44 -6.27 -17.38
C ALA A 174 11.38 -5.55 -18.73
N ILE A 175 12.28 -4.59 -18.97
CA ILE A 175 12.37 -3.86 -20.24
C ILE A 175 12.70 -4.82 -21.40
N ALA A 176 13.62 -5.77 -21.20
CA ALA A 176 13.96 -6.76 -22.21
C ALA A 176 12.75 -7.63 -22.59
N THR A 177 11.96 -8.10 -21.62
CA THR A 177 10.75 -8.87 -21.91
C THR A 177 9.70 -8.04 -22.66
N LEU A 178 9.59 -6.75 -22.36
CA LEU A 178 8.70 -5.83 -23.09
C LEU A 178 9.17 -5.60 -24.53
N LEU A 179 10.47 -5.45 -24.77
CA LEU A 179 11.04 -5.28 -26.10
C LEU A 179 10.89 -6.53 -26.98
N LEU A 180 10.99 -7.72 -26.39
CA LEU A 180 10.81 -9.01 -27.10
C LEU A 180 9.34 -9.33 -27.41
N CYS A 181 8.40 -8.66 -26.78
CA CYS A 181 6.98 -8.91 -26.91
C CYS A 181 6.29 -7.80 -27.69
N HIS A 182 5.25 -8.18 -28.45
CA HIS A 182 4.34 -7.21 -29.04
C HIS A 182 3.02 -7.20 -28.27
N ILE A 183 2.64 -6.00 -27.76
CA ILE A 183 1.35 -5.80 -27.08
C ILE A 183 0.37 -5.18 -28.07
N PRO A 184 -0.70 -5.91 -28.48
CA PRO A 184 -1.73 -5.37 -29.35
C PRO A 184 -2.37 -4.13 -28.73
N GLN A 185 -2.47 -3.07 -29.53
CA GLN A 185 -3.13 -1.84 -29.09
C GLN A 185 -4.62 -1.92 -29.45
N PRO A 186 -5.52 -1.55 -28.53
CA PRO A 186 -6.92 -1.38 -28.90
C PRO A 186 -7.08 -0.21 -29.89
N PRO A 187 -8.12 -0.25 -30.75
CA PRO A 187 -8.41 0.87 -31.62
C PRO A 187 -8.58 2.16 -30.82
N PRO A 188 -8.13 3.33 -31.36
CA PRO A 188 -8.29 4.60 -30.67
C PRO A 188 -9.77 4.83 -30.32
N ARG A 189 -10.06 5.03 -29.04
CA ARG A 189 -11.40 5.48 -28.63
C ARG A 189 -11.52 6.97 -28.93
N ALA A 190 -12.70 7.39 -29.39
CA ALA A 190 -13.04 8.79 -29.57
C ALA A 190 -12.74 9.56 -28.25
N GLU A 191 -12.13 10.73 -28.39
CA GLU A 191 -11.68 11.57 -27.28
C GLU A 191 -12.81 11.83 -26.31
N ALA A 192 -12.71 11.25 -25.12
CA ALA A 192 -13.55 11.64 -24.00
C ALA A 192 -12.89 12.88 -23.37
N ASP A 193 -13.50 14.04 -23.60
CA ASP A 193 -13.08 15.34 -23.06
C ASP A 193 -12.80 15.26 -21.56
N LEU A 194 -11.79 16.00 -21.09
CA LEU A 194 -11.48 16.19 -19.67
C LEU A 194 -12.73 16.67 -18.89
N GLU A 195 -13.52 17.59 -19.48
CA GLU A 195 -14.79 18.05 -18.91
C GLU A 195 -15.78 16.91 -18.65
N THR A 196 -15.87 15.95 -19.58
CA THR A 196 -16.71 14.76 -19.41
C THR A 196 -16.22 13.86 -18.26
N ARG A 197 -14.92 13.84 -17.95
CA ARG A 197 -14.37 13.04 -16.85
C ARG A 197 -14.54 13.71 -15.51
N PHE A 198 -14.35 15.01 -15.38
CA PHE A 198 -14.69 15.74 -14.17
C PHE A 198 -16.20 15.63 -13.85
N ALA A 199 -17.04 15.70 -14.87
CA ALA A 199 -18.47 15.44 -14.73
C ALA A 199 -18.75 13.99 -14.27
N LYS A 200 -17.96 13.01 -14.72
CA LYS A 200 -18.08 11.60 -14.26
C LYS A 200 -17.62 11.42 -12.81
N LEU A 201 -16.57 12.12 -12.37
CA LEU A 201 -16.12 12.10 -10.97
C LEU A 201 -17.12 12.76 -10.04
N THR A 202 -17.58 13.96 -10.38
CA THR A 202 -18.63 14.66 -9.60
C THR A 202 -19.93 13.85 -9.54
N PHE A 203 -20.24 13.11 -10.61
CA PHE A 203 -21.37 12.17 -10.60
C PHE A 203 -21.20 11.06 -9.54
N GLY A 204 -20.00 10.47 -9.42
CA GLY A 204 -19.71 9.42 -8.42
C GLY A 204 -19.94 9.93 -7.00
N PHE A 205 -19.38 11.11 -6.67
CA PHE A 205 -19.61 11.75 -5.37
C PHE A 205 -21.07 12.06 -5.11
N ARG A 206 -21.77 12.64 -6.09
CA ARG A 206 -23.18 12.97 -5.95
C ARG A 206 -24.06 11.73 -5.75
N GLU A 207 -23.78 10.63 -6.44
CA GLU A 207 -24.50 9.36 -6.30
C GLU A 207 -24.32 8.77 -4.89
N VAL A 208 -23.08 8.76 -4.37
CA VAL A 208 -22.81 8.32 -3.00
C VAL A 208 -23.54 9.19 -1.98
N TRP A 209 -23.55 10.52 -2.18
CA TRP A 209 -24.17 11.42 -1.22
C TRP A 209 -25.70 11.35 -1.20
N ARG A 210 -26.30 10.99 -2.34
CA ARG A 210 -27.76 10.83 -2.48
C ARG A 210 -28.30 9.57 -1.80
N GLN A 211 -27.49 8.53 -1.67
CA GLN A 211 -27.92 7.25 -1.09
C GLN A 211 -27.37 7.10 0.34
N PRO A 212 -28.24 7.10 1.38
CA PRO A 212 -27.79 7.02 2.78
C PRO A 212 -26.95 5.76 3.09
N SER A 213 -27.25 4.63 2.44
CA SER A 213 -26.50 3.38 2.58
C SER A 213 -25.06 3.50 2.06
N LEU A 214 -24.88 4.08 0.85
CA LEU A 214 -23.54 4.30 0.27
C LEU A 214 -22.74 5.33 1.06
N ARG A 215 -23.39 6.39 1.52
CA ARG A 215 -22.76 7.41 2.38
C ARG A 215 -22.27 6.80 3.69
N SER A 216 -23.10 5.97 4.34
CA SER A 216 -22.70 5.29 5.56
C SER A 216 -21.55 4.31 5.33
N LEU A 217 -21.58 3.56 4.23
CA LEU A 217 -20.51 2.65 3.86
C LEU A 217 -19.21 3.42 3.61
N LEU A 218 -19.24 4.50 2.80
CA LEU A 218 -18.10 5.36 2.54
C LEU A 218 -17.50 5.91 3.84
N LEU A 219 -18.32 6.45 4.74
CA LEU A 219 -17.84 7.05 5.99
C LEU A 219 -17.17 6.00 6.90
N ILE A 220 -17.79 4.83 7.07
CA ILE A 220 -17.27 3.76 7.92
C ILE A 220 -15.93 3.24 7.36
N THR A 221 -15.86 2.97 6.05
CA THR A 221 -14.64 2.47 5.42
C THR A 221 -13.54 3.55 5.38
N THR A 222 -13.90 4.81 5.09
CA THR A 222 -12.94 5.93 5.09
C THR A 222 -12.32 6.12 6.47
N VAL A 223 -13.09 6.11 7.54
CA VAL A 223 -12.57 6.27 8.91
C VAL A 223 -11.67 5.09 9.28
N PHE A 224 -12.05 3.86 8.92
CA PHE A 224 -11.23 2.67 9.14
C PHE A 224 -9.89 2.77 8.40
N TRP A 225 -9.91 3.06 7.10
CA TRP A 225 -8.69 3.16 6.29
C TRP A 225 -7.82 4.35 6.68
N PHE A 226 -8.42 5.47 7.10
CA PHE A 226 -7.68 6.61 7.65
C PHE A 226 -6.83 6.20 8.85
N PHE A 227 -7.42 5.55 9.87
CA PHE A 227 -6.65 5.10 11.03
C PHE A 227 -5.67 3.98 10.69
N HIS A 228 -6.01 3.12 9.72
CA HIS A 228 -5.08 2.12 9.21
C HIS A 228 -3.81 2.75 8.63
N ASP A 229 -3.98 3.74 7.73
CA ASP A 229 -2.87 4.43 7.07
C ASP A 229 -2.11 5.34 8.03
N PHE A 230 -2.84 5.98 8.97
CA PHE A 230 -2.24 6.84 9.98
C PHE A 230 -1.30 6.06 10.91
N GLY A 231 -1.73 4.92 11.41
CA GLY A 231 -0.87 3.99 12.14
C GLY A 231 0.21 3.37 11.25
N GLY A 232 -0.13 3.08 9.98
CA GLY A 232 0.79 2.55 8.98
C GLY A 232 2.01 3.44 8.72
N ALA A 233 1.83 4.76 8.76
CA ALA A 233 2.93 5.72 8.56
C ALA A 233 4.03 5.62 9.64
N VAL A 234 3.68 5.21 10.85
CA VAL A 234 4.64 5.02 11.97
C VAL A 234 5.05 3.55 12.18
N TYR A 235 4.54 2.62 11.38
CA TYR A 235 4.81 1.19 11.53
C TYR A 235 6.29 0.83 11.40
N ASN A 236 6.92 1.22 10.29
CA ASN A 236 8.33 0.92 10.04
C ASN A 236 9.25 1.63 11.06
N PRO A 237 9.12 2.96 11.28
CA PRO A 237 9.98 3.65 12.24
C PRO A 237 9.79 3.13 13.68
N MET A 238 8.59 2.74 14.08
CA MET A 238 8.34 2.13 15.39
C MET A 238 9.12 0.83 15.61
N ILE A 239 9.10 -0.07 14.60
CA ILE A 239 9.85 -1.34 14.67
C ILE A 239 11.34 -1.04 14.73
N LEU A 240 11.84 -0.17 13.87
CA LEU A 240 13.27 0.18 13.80
C LEU A 240 13.73 0.84 15.11
N ALA A 241 12.97 1.80 15.65
CA ALA A 241 13.28 2.43 16.93
C ALA A 241 13.36 1.41 18.07
N ARG A 242 12.35 0.53 18.19
CA ARG A 242 12.27 -0.47 19.26
C ARG A 242 13.21 -1.65 19.12
N SER A 243 13.74 -1.88 17.92
CA SER A 243 14.69 -2.98 17.64
C SER A 243 16.13 -2.52 17.48
N GLY A 244 16.45 -1.24 17.74
CA GLY A 244 17.78 -0.70 17.55
C GLY A 244 18.22 -0.68 16.07
N GLY A 245 17.30 -0.42 15.13
CA GLY A 245 17.58 -0.35 13.69
C GLY A 245 17.63 -1.73 13.00
N SER A 246 17.11 -2.79 13.62
CA SER A 246 17.23 -4.14 13.09
C SER A 246 16.46 -4.36 11.79
N ALA A 247 17.18 -4.50 10.68
CA ALA A 247 16.63 -4.90 9.38
C ALA A 247 15.90 -6.25 9.45
N ALA A 248 16.44 -7.20 10.21
CA ALA A 248 15.86 -8.53 10.38
C ALA A 248 14.51 -8.48 11.13
N ALA A 249 14.36 -7.60 12.13
CA ALA A 249 13.11 -7.41 12.84
C ALA A 249 12.03 -6.84 11.92
N LEU A 250 12.36 -5.81 11.12
CA LEU A 250 11.44 -5.23 10.15
C LEU A 250 11.06 -6.23 9.05
N ALA A 251 12.04 -6.97 8.51
CA ALA A 251 11.81 -7.97 7.48
C ALA A 251 10.93 -9.12 7.98
N SER A 252 11.15 -9.59 9.22
CA SER A 252 10.33 -10.67 9.80
C SER A 252 8.87 -10.26 9.99
N ALA A 253 8.62 -9.02 10.41
CA ALA A 253 7.27 -8.48 10.53
C ALA A 253 6.59 -8.33 9.16
N ALA A 254 7.32 -7.85 8.14
CA ALA A 254 6.81 -7.73 6.77
C ALA A 254 6.53 -9.12 6.15
N ALA A 255 7.40 -10.10 6.35
CA ALA A 255 7.17 -11.48 5.90
C ALA A 255 5.92 -12.08 6.56
N ALA A 256 5.75 -11.89 7.88
CA ALA A 256 4.55 -12.33 8.60
C ALA A 256 3.28 -11.68 8.05
N ALA A 257 3.34 -10.39 7.67
CA ALA A 257 2.24 -9.70 7.00
C ALA A 257 1.86 -10.36 5.67
N GLY A 258 2.84 -10.63 4.82
CA GLY A 258 2.63 -11.25 3.53
C GLY A 258 2.04 -12.66 3.66
N ILE A 259 2.63 -13.50 4.52
CA ILE A 259 2.15 -14.88 4.77
C ILE A 259 0.71 -14.85 5.32
N GLY A 260 0.42 -13.95 6.27
CA GLY A 260 -0.94 -13.78 6.82
C GLY A 260 -1.97 -13.42 5.75
N GLY A 261 -1.63 -12.45 4.87
CA GLY A 261 -2.49 -12.03 3.77
C GLY A 261 -2.77 -13.17 2.77
N VAL A 262 -1.73 -13.92 2.37
CA VAL A 262 -1.89 -15.08 1.48
C VAL A 262 -2.74 -16.16 2.13
N THR A 263 -2.47 -16.49 3.39
CA THR A 263 -3.25 -17.47 4.15
C THR A 263 -4.73 -17.07 4.23
N GLY A 264 -5.01 -15.80 4.54
CA GLY A 264 -6.37 -15.26 4.56
C GLY A 264 -7.07 -15.33 3.21
N ALA A 265 -6.37 -15.05 2.11
CA ALA A 265 -6.90 -15.14 0.76
C ALA A 265 -7.22 -16.59 0.36
N ILE A 266 -6.34 -17.55 0.69
CA ILE A 266 -6.56 -18.99 0.45
C ILE A 266 -7.78 -19.44 1.25
N PHE A 267 -7.83 -19.13 2.56
CA PHE A 267 -8.96 -19.47 3.41
C PHE A 267 -10.28 -18.96 2.85
N LEU A 268 -10.31 -17.68 2.45
CA LEU A 268 -11.50 -17.07 1.85
C LEU A 268 -11.91 -17.76 0.53
N SER A 269 -10.94 -18.14 -0.29
CA SER A 269 -11.19 -18.83 -1.58
C SER A 269 -11.83 -20.20 -1.38
N ILE A 270 -11.40 -20.93 -0.34
CA ILE A 270 -11.97 -22.26 0.00
C ILE A 270 -13.36 -22.10 0.63
N TRP A 271 -13.52 -21.12 1.52
CA TRP A 271 -14.79 -20.92 2.23
C TRP A 271 -15.90 -20.31 1.36
N GLY A 272 -15.53 -19.57 0.29
CA GLY A 272 -16.47 -18.91 -0.62
C GLY A 272 -17.10 -17.61 -0.12
N GLY A 273 -16.69 -17.16 1.06
CA GLY A 273 -17.09 -15.89 1.64
C GLY A 273 -18.37 -15.92 2.47
N PRO A 274 -18.62 -14.85 3.22
CA PRO A 274 -19.73 -14.78 4.19
C PRO A 274 -21.05 -14.38 3.55
N LYS A 275 -22.15 -14.96 4.04
CA LYS A 275 -23.52 -14.52 3.66
C LYS A 275 -23.85 -13.13 4.23
N ARG A 276 -23.36 -12.78 5.43
CA ARG A 276 -23.61 -11.49 6.12
C ARG A 276 -22.42 -10.56 5.96
N ARG A 277 -22.20 -10.07 4.75
CA ARG A 277 -21.01 -9.32 4.34
C ARG A 277 -20.68 -8.13 5.24
N PHE A 278 -21.69 -7.30 5.58
CA PHE A 278 -21.50 -6.12 6.43
C PHE A 278 -20.97 -6.48 7.84
N LYS A 279 -21.59 -7.48 8.48
CA LYS A 279 -21.12 -7.92 9.82
C LYS A 279 -19.72 -8.50 9.79
N VAL A 280 -19.38 -9.21 8.73
CA VAL A 280 -18.04 -9.80 8.59
C VAL A 280 -16.98 -8.75 8.28
N MET A 281 -17.29 -7.74 7.48
CA MET A 281 -16.42 -6.58 7.29
C MET A 281 -16.11 -5.91 8.64
N LEU A 282 -17.14 -5.65 9.47
CA LEU A 282 -16.96 -5.05 10.79
C LEU A 282 -16.20 -5.97 11.76
N ALA A 283 -16.44 -7.27 11.72
CA ALA A 283 -15.66 -8.25 12.49
C ALA A 283 -14.17 -8.26 12.05
N GLY A 284 -13.91 -8.14 10.75
CA GLY A 284 -12.56 -7.96 10.22
C GLY A 284 -11.88 -6.68 10.72
N PHE A 285 -12.62 -5.58 10.84
CA PHE A 285 -12.12 -4.33 11.43
C PHE A 285 -11.72 -4.52 12.90
N ILE A 286 -12.55 -5.23 13.67
CA ILE A 286 -12.25 -5.55 15.09
C ILE A 286 -11.02 -6.47 15.16
N GLY A 287 -10.97 -7.53 14.36
CA GLY A 287 -9.86 -8.48 14.34
C GLY A 287 -8.54 -7.83 13.95
N ALA A 288 -8.55 -7.00 12.91
CA ALA A 288 -7.38 -6.24 12.50
C ALA A 288 -6.94 -5.24 13.57
N GLY A 289 -7.87 -4.49 14.18
CA GLY A 289 -7.60 -3.55 15.26
C GLY A 289 -7.03 -4.23 16.50
N LEU A 290 -7.62 -5.35 16.92
CA LEU A 290 -7.12 -6.13 18.06
C LEU A 290 -5.69 -6.64 17.82
N SER A 291 -5.43 -7.24 16.67
CA SER A 291 -4.10 -7.74 16.31
C SER A 291 -3.06 -6.60 16.23
N LYS A 292 -3.43 -5.45 15.67
CA LYS A 292 -2.57 -4.27 15.64
C LYS A 292 -2.33 -3.68 17.03
N THR A 293 -3.29 -3.75 17.94
CA THR A 293 -3.10 -3.36 19.34
C THR A 293 -2.04 -4.23 20.00
N VAL A 294 -2.14 -5.56 19.86
CA VAL A 294 -1.12 -6.49 20.36
C VAL A 294 0.24 -6.21 19.72
N PHE A 295 0.28 -5.94 18.41
CA PHE A 295 1.50 -5.58 17.71
C PHE A 295 2.17 -4.33 18.29
N GLY A 296 1.42 -3.23 18.46
CA GLY A 296 1.93 -1.97 18.98
C GLY A 296 2.38 -2.02 20.44
N LEU A 297 1.79 -2.91 21.26
CA LEU A 297 2.23 -3.19 22.62
C LEU A 297 3.48 -4.09 22.65
N GLY A 298 3.75 -4.84 21.58
CA GLY A 298 4.90 -5.71 21.45
C GLY A 298 6.23 -4.94 21.42
N ARG A 299 7.28 -5.59 21.97
CA ARG A 299 8.65 -5.03 22.00
C ARG A 299 9.68 -5.96 21.36
N SER A 300 9.21 -7.03 20.72
CA SER A 300 10.10 -8.02 20.12
C SER A 300 9.46 -8.70 18.92
N PRO A 301 10.25 -9.25 17.99
CA PRO A 301 9.75 -10.02 16.86
C PRO A 301 8.84 -11.19 17.24
N ALA A 302 9.05 -11.80 18.42
CA ALA A 302 8.22 -12.89 18.92
C ALA A 302 6.74 -12.51 19.13
N ILE A 303 6.47 -11.21 19.40
CA ILE A 303 5.10 -10.67 19.50
C ILE A 303 4.68 -10.08 18.16
N TRP A 304 5.58 -9.37 17.48
CA TRP A 304 5.25 -8.69 16.21
C TRP A 304 4.84 -9.66 15.11
N MET A 305 5.57 -10.77 14.93
CA MET A 305 5.29 -11.72 13.86
C MET A 305 3.87 -12.34 13.96
N PRO A 306 3.46 -12.98 15.07
CA PRO A 306 2.13 -13.56 15.17
C PRO A 306 1.02 -12.49 15.14
N ALA A 307 1.22 -11.33 15.77
CA ALA A 307 0.26 -10.24 15.75
C ALA A 307 0.07 -9.68 14.33
N GLN A 308 1.16 -9.50 13.57
CA GLN A 308 1.09 -9.03 12.18
C GLN A 308 0.49 -10.07 11.25
N PHE A 309 0.82 -11.35 11.41
CA PHE A 309 0.18 -12.44 10.70
C PHE A 309 -1.34 -12.42 10.91
N CYS A 310 -1.80 -12.39 12.17
CA CYS A 310 -3.23 -12.33 12.49
C CYS A 310 -3.90 -11.06 11.95
N SER A 311 -3.22 -9.91 12.00
CA SER A 311 -3.73 -8.67 11.41
C SER A 311 -3.97 -8.85 9.92
N SER A 312 -2.94 -9.31 9.19
CA SER A 312 -2.98 -9.42 7.72
C SER A 312 -3.95 -10.49 7.23
N LEU A 313 -4.20 -11.52 8.01
CA LEU A 313 -5.19 -12.57 7.71
C LEU A 313 -6.61 -12.00 7.58
N ASN A 314 -6.93 -10.90 8.27
CA ASN A 314 -8.25 -10.27 8.21
C ASN A 314 -8.48 -9.45 6.92
N PHE A 315 -7.43 -8.93 6.27
CA PHE A 315 -7.59 -7.99 5.16
C PHE A 315 -8.25 -8.57 3.90
N PRO A 316 -7.94 -9.78 3.42
CA PRO A 316 -8.67 -10.38 2.30
C PRO A 316 -10.17 -10.53 2.58
N LEU A 317 -10.52 -10.88 3.82
CA LEU A 317 -11.91 -11.06 4.23
C LEU A 317 -12.67 -9.73 4.26
N LEU A 318 -12.12 -8.73 4.92
CA LEU A 318 -12.77 -7.40 5.00
C LEU A 318 -12.82 -6.71 3.64
N GLY A 319 -11.75 -6.77 2.84
CA GLY A 319 -11.69 -6.14 1.52
C GLY A 319 -12.66 -6.78 0.51
N SER A 320 -12.78 -8.12 0.52
CA SER A 320 -13.76 -8.80 -0.34
C SER A 320 -15.19 -8.49 0.07
N ALA A 321 -15.48 -8.44 1.37
CA ALA A 321 -16.79 -8.09 1.88
C ALA A 321 -17.14 -6.63 1.55
N GLU A 322 -16.21 -5.69 1.74
CA GLU A 322 -16.34 -4.28 1.37
C GLU A 322 -16.65 -4.12 -0.13
N THR A 323 -15.81 -4.70 -1.00
CA THR A 323 -16.00 -4.64 -2.45
C THR A 323 -17.36 -5.19 -2.87
N ALA A 324 -17.77 -6.31 -2.29
CA ALA A 324 -19.06 -6.94 -2.60
C ALA A 324 -20.26 -6.09 -2.12
N LEU A 325 -20.15 -5.36 -1.01
CA LEU A 325 -21.16 -4.42 -0.54
C LEU A 325 -21.31 -3.24 -1.52
N TRP A 326 -20.20 -2.67 -1.96
CA TRP A 326 -20.21 -1.63 -2.99
C TRP A 326 -20.86 -2.10 -4.29
N MET A 327 -20.48 -3.30 -4.79
CA MET A 327 -21.03 -3.87 -6.02
C MET A 327 -22.54 -4.15 -5.92
N GLN A 328 -23.03 -4.58 -4.76
CA GLN A 328 -24.47 -4.83 -4.56
C GLN A 328 -25.31 -3.56 -4.49
N ALA A 329 -24.74 -2.49 -3.92
CA ALA A 329 -25.46 -1.25 -3.71
C ALA A 329 -25.49 -0.34 -4.96
N ILE A 330 -24.72 -0.65 -6.01
CA ILE A 330 -24.52 0.23 -7.17
C ILE A 330 -24.84 -0.54 -8.45
N ALA A 331 -25.69 0.05 -9.30
CA ALA A 331 -25.97 -0.48 -10.63
C ALA A 331 -24.67 -0.61 -11.46
N PRO A 332 -24.47 -1.71 -12.21
CA PRO A 332 -23.21 -2.00 -12.93
C PRO A 332 -22.69 -0.83 -13.78
N GLU A 333 -23.59 -0.06 -14.42
CA GLU A 333 -23.24 1.06 -15.30
C GLU A 333 -22.64 2.26 -14.54
N LYS A 334 -22.89 2.33 -13.21
CA LYS A 334 -22.43 3.42 -12.34
C LYS A 334 -21.20 3.03 -11.50
N GLN A 335 -20.90 1.73 -11.39
CA GLN A 335 -19.83 1.21 -10.51
C GLN A 335 -18.49 1.88 -10.74
N GLY A 336 -18.04 2.00 -11.97
CA GLY A 336 -16.73 2.60 -12.28
C GLY A 336 -16.58 4.04 -11.77
N ARG A 337 -17.66 4.85 -11.84
CA ARG A 337 -17.66 6.24 -11.39
C ARG A 337 -17.66 6.35 -9.87
N VAL A 338 -18.41 5.49 -9.20
CA VAL A 338 -18.49 5.48 -7.74
C VAL A 338 -17.20 4.90 -7.13
N PHE A 339 -16.63 3.84 -7.70
CA PHE A 339 -15.35 3.32 -7.27
C PHE A 339 -14.22 4.33 -7.46
N ALA A 340 -14.21 5.11 -8.55
CA ALA A 340 -13.24 6.19 -8.75
C ALA A 340 -13.36 7.27 -7.65
N ALA A 341 -14.58 7.68 -7.30
CA ALA A 341 -14.82 8.63 -6.23
C ALA A 341 -14.36 8.08 -4.87
N ASN A 342 -14.69 6.81 -4.54
CA ASN A 342 -14.22 6.15 -3.33
C ASN A 342 -12.69 6.08 -3.26
N SER A 343 -12.05 5.69 -4.35
CA SER A 343 -10.58 5.61 -4.43
C SER A 343 -9.89 6.95 -4.19
N LEU A 344 -10.46 8.05 -4.71
CA LEU A 344 -9.93 9.40 -4.47
C LEU A 344 -10.06 9.83 -3.00
N VAL A 345 -11.18 9.50 -2.34
CA VAL A 345 -11.33 9.77 -0.91
C VAL A 345 -10.27 9.02 -0.10
N LEU A 346 -10.10 7.73 -0.37
CA LEU A 346 -9.12 6.91 0.34
C LEU A 346 -7.69 7.38 0.09
N GLN A 347 -7.32 7.70 -1.16
CA GLN A 347 -6.00 8.26 -1.48
C GLN A 347 -5.77 9.61 -0.79
N GLY A 348 -6.78 10.49 -0.75
CA GLY A 348 -6.70 11.75 -0.02
C GLY A 348 -6.47 11.56 1.48
N MET A 349 -7.15 10.59 2.10
CA MET A 349 -6.92 10.24 3.51
C MET A 349 -5.52 9.66 3.74
N SER A 350 -5.01 8.85 2.84
CA SER A 350 -3.65 8.31 2.90
C SER A 350 -2.59 9.43 2.84
N VAL A 351 -2.78 10.42 1.95
CA VAL A 351 -1.91 11.62 1.87
C VAL A 351 -1.91 12.39 3.19
N ILE A 352 -3.09 12.65 3.77
CA ILE A 352 -3.22 13.35 5.05
C ILE A 352 -2.57 12.54 6.17
N SER A 353 -2.79 11.23 6.20
CA SER A 353 -2.19 10.33 7.19
C SER A 353 -0.67 10.39 7.16
N ALA A 354 -0.07 10.28 6.00
CA ALA A 354 1.39 10.33 5.84
C ALA A 354 1.98 11.70 6.21
N LEU A 355 1.26 12.80 5.90
CA LEU A 355 1.71 14.15 6.22
C LEU A 355 1.69 14.45 7.72
N VAL A 356 0.70 13.91 8.45
CA VAL A 356 0.44 14.29 9.85
C VAL A 356 1.06 13.31 10.85
N ALA A 357 1.03 12.00 10.56
CA ALA A 357 1.42 10.99 11.54
C ALA A 357 2.89 11.05 11.93
N GLY A 358 3.81 11.28 10.97
CA GLY A 358 5.24 11.41 11.23
C GLY A 358 5.56 12.61 12.14
N PRO A 359 5.20 13.85 11.77
CA PRO A 359 5.42 15.02 12.64
C PRO A 359 4.76 14.91 14.01
N LEU A 360 3.57 14.30 14.11
CA LEU A 360 2.91 14.06 15.39
C LEU A 360 3.73 13.10 16.27
N ALA A 361 4.27 12.05 15.67
CA ALA A 361 5.15 11.12 16.38
C ALA A 361 6.43 11.81 16.85
N ASP A 362 7.19 12.40 15.95
CA ASP A 362 8.53 12.92 16.24
C ASP A 362 8.53 14.18 17.14
N ARG A 363 7.56 15.08 16.96
CA ARG A 363 7.57 16.39 17.66
C ARG A 363 6.79 16.41 18.98
N LEU A 364 5.81 15.51 19.11
CA LEU A 364 4.92 15.51 20.29
C LEU A 364 5.03 14.21 21.10
N LEU A 365 4.87 13.05 20.46
CA LEU A 365 4.69 11.81 21.20
C LEU A 365 6.01 11.18 21.65
N GLU A 366 7.05 11.16 20.80
CA GLU A 366 8.37 10.64 21.18
C GLU A 366 9.03 11.50 22.28
N PRO A 367 9.09 12.85 22.17
CA PRO A 367 9.59 13.66 23.27
C PRO A 367 8.80 13.48 24.59
N ALA A 368 7.47 13.42 24.51
CA ALA A 368 6.63 13.20 25.68
C ALA A 368 6.84 11.83 26.33
N ALA A 369 7.21 10.81 25.56
CA ALA A 369 7.46 9.46 26.06
C ALA A 369 8.83 9.33 26.74
N VAL A 370 9.87 9.98 26.18
CA VAL A 370 11.27 9.89 26.62
C VAL A 370 11.56 10.83 27.79
N THR A 371 10.95 12.02 27.83
CA THR A 371 11.04 12.93 28.97
C THR A 371 10.18 12.39 30.12
N ASP A 372 10.50 12.78 31.37
CA ASP A 372 9.89 12.24 32.63
C ASP A 372 8.35 12.27 32.71
N GLY A 373 7.67 12.80 31.70
CA GLY A 373 6.21 12.91 31.66
C GLY A 373 5.47 11.57 31.68
N TRP A 374 6.03 10.48 31.11
CA TRP A 374 5.39 9.15 31.08
C TRP A 374 5.89 8.23 32.20
N SER A 375 7.08 8.48 32.74
CA SER A 375 7.64 7.67 33.85
C SER A 375 6.76 7.72 35.10
N SER A 376 6.10 8.85 35.35
CA SER A 376 5.16 9.06 36.47
C SER A 376 3.72 8.63 36.16
N THR A 377 3.41 8.24 34.92
CA THR A 377 2.07 7.84 34.47
C THR A 377 2.02 6.35 34.13
N GLY A 378 0.84 5.73 34.20
CA GLY A 378 0.63 4.35 33.73
C GLY A 378 1.00 4.10 32.26
N LEU A 379 1.16 5.16 31.44
CA LEU A 379 1.58 5.07 30.04
C LEU A 379 3.01 4.55 29.92
N GLY A 380 3.93 4.96 30.78
CA GLY A 380 5.31 4.47 30.79
C GLY A 380 5.39 2.96 31.10
N VAL A 381 4.50 2.45 31.95
CA VAL A 381 4.43 1.01 32.23
C VAL A 381 3.97 0.22 30.99
N ILE A 382 2.98 0.74 30.26
CA ILE A 382 2.37 0.06 29.11
C ILE A 382 3.29 0.16 27.89
N PHE A 383 3.69 1.38 27.50
CA PHE A 383 4.41 1.64 26.24
C PHE A 383 5.93 1.69 26.41
N GLY A 384 6.43 1.85 27.61
CA GLY A 384 7.83 2.13 27.91
C GLY A 384 8.16 3.62 27.81
N THR A 385 9.43 3.95 28.08
CA THR A 385 10.01 5.29 27.98
C THR A 385 11.18 5.35 27.01
N GLU A 386 11.40 4.24 26.30
CA GLU A 386 12.48 4.11 25.31
C GLU A 386 12.02 4.63 23.92
N SER A 387 12.99 4.80 23.02
CA SER A 387 12.72 5.18 21.63
C SER A 387 11.66 4.24 21.00
N GLY A 388 10.69 4.83 20.30
CA GLY A 388 9.55 4.13 19.69
C GLY A 388 8.33 4.02 20.61
N ALA A 389 8.38 4.51 21.84
CA ALA A 389 7.25 4.44 22.77
C ALA A 389 6.10 5.36 22.34
N GLY A 390 6.41 6.58 21.91
CA GLY A 390 5.43 7.53 21.39
C GLY A 390 4.78 7.07 20.08
N MET A 391 5.57 6.48 19.17
CA MET A 391 5.07 5.86 17.94
C MET A 391 4.14 4.67 18.24
N ALA A 392 4.48 3.86 19.23
CA ALA A 392 3.63 2.74 19.64
C ALA A 392 2.31 3.18 20.26
N PHE A 393 2.33 4.24 21.05
CA PHE A 393 1.11 4.84 21.57
C PHE A 393 0.20 5.32 20.43
N LEU A 394 0.75 6.02 19.45
CA LEU A 394 0.02 6.45 18.25
C LEU A 394 -0.56 5.25 17.48
N TYR A 395 0.27 4.23 17.25
CA TYR A 395 -0.13 3.03 16.52
C TYR A 395 -1.28 2.27 17.23
N VAL A 396 -1.17 2.11 18.55
CA VAL A 396 -2.22 1.46 19.37
C VAL A 396 -3.48 2.32 19.41
N GLY A 397 -3.35 3.63 19.52
CA GLY A 397 -4.50 4.55 19.45
C GLY A 397 -5.28 4.41 18.13
N CYS A 398 -4.57 4.34 17.01
CA CYS A 398 -5.16 4.06 15.70
C CYS A 398 -5.82 2.67 15.65
N ALA A 399 -5.16 1.65 16.18
CA ALA A 399 -5.68 0.28 16.21
C ALA A 399 -6.98 0.18 17.05
N LEU A 400 -7.04 0.85 18.18
CA LEU A 400 -8.24 0.94 19.02
C LEU A 400 -9.36 1.73 18.32
N ALA A 401 -9.02 2.81 17.59
CA ALA A 401 -9.98 3.54 16.78
C ALA A 401 -10.56 2.67 15.65
N MET A 402 -9.74 1.88 14.94
CA MET A 402 -10.20 0.90 13.96
C MET A 402 -11.16 -0.11 14.59
N MET A 403 -10.85 -0.64 15.75
CA MET A 403 -11.71 -1.55 16.51
C MET A 403 -13.02 -0.85 16.92
N GLY A 404 -12.93 0.40 17.37
CA GLY A 404 -14.09 1.23 17.73
C GLY A 404 -15.04 1.45 16.55
N VAL A 405 -14.51 1.65 15.32
CA VAL A 405 -15.33 1.73 14.09
C VAL A 405 -16.08 0.41 13.86
N GLY A 406 -15.41 -0.73 14.02
CA GLY A 406 -16.04 -2.05 13.88
C GLY A 406 -17.16 -2.28 14.91
N ILE A 407 -16.89 -2.01 16.18
CA ILE A 407 -17.85 -2.15 17.29
C ILE A 407 -19.03 -1.19 17.12
N GLY A 408 -18.76 0.09 16.86
CA GLY A 408 -19.80 1.11 16.65
C GLY A 408 -20.71 0.80 15.45
N GLY A 409 -20.14 0.23 14.38
CA GLY A 409 -20.89 -0.26 13.23
C GLY A 409 -21.84 -1.42 13.59
N LEU A 410 -21.42 -2.35 14.46
CA LEU A 410 -22.25 -3.46 14.89
C LEU A 410 -23.46 -2.98 15.70
N PHE A 411 -23.30 -2.00 16.60
CA PHE A 411 -24.39 -1.45 17.40
C PHE A 411 -25.38 -0.60 16.58
N ARG A 412 -24.91 0.08 15.51
CA ARG A 412 -25.75 0.88 14.62
C ARG A 412 -26.47 0.07 13.54
N SER A 413 -26.05 -1.16 13.31
CA SER A 413 -26.69 -2.07 12.35
C SER A 413 -28.05 -2.54 12.91
N LYS A 414 -29.08 -1.68 12.85
CA LYS A 414 -30.46 -2.19 12.83
C LYS A 414 -30.55 -3.17 11.67
N PRO A 415 -31.27 -4.30 11.81
CA PRO A 415 -31.42 -5.28 10.73
C PRO A 415 -32.37 -4.73 9.66
N GLN A 416 -31.95 -3.71 8.95
CA GLN A 416 -32.65 -3.18 7.79
C GLN A 416 -31.65 -3.12 6.62
N GLN A 417 -31.79 -4.11 5.73
CA GLN A 417 -31.64 -4.02 4.28
C GLN A 417 -30.40 -3.25 3.77
N ILE A 418 -29.23 -3.90 3.75
CA ILE A 418 -28.27 -3.80 2.65
C ILE A 418 -28.08 -5.19 2.06
#